data_c773a79b2c89d65a4a04782a67d182e6
#
_entry.id   c773a79b2c89d65a4a04782a67d182e6
#
_cell.length_a   1.000
_cell.length_b   1.000
_cell.length_c   1.000
_cell.angle_alpha   90.00
_cell.angle_beta   90.00
_cell.angle_gamma   90.00
#
_symmetry.space_group_name_H-M   'P 1'
#
loop_
_entity.id
_entity.type
_entity.pdbx_description
1 polymer ?
#
loop_
_entity_poly.entity_id
_entity_poly.type
_entity_poly.pdbx_seq_one_letter_code
_entity_poly.pdbx_strand_id
1 'polypeptide(L)'
;MIKYSFLIALTSFYVFPSFAKESATSVPPEYYQIVANKPCQTIDGFGASDAWSMRYLVLWPKKQQEHIADWLFSMKRDASGKPLGIGLSLWRFNLGAGSAGQGDASRIQPFTRTECFLRPDGSYNWDAQQGQRNFLKLAKDRGVTHFLAFMNSAPVYFTKNGLATNTGRDGTMNLRENCYGRFAKFIATSLKGLEQHDGIHFDYISPVNEPDGNWNWQGPKQEGSPATNQEIARLVRIMGKQFIRQHVNTKIIVNESSDLRCLMGIYHTSWQRGNTIRTLFSKDSIRTYIGSVPNVAHLIAGHDYWTDTPVQYMHDSRVALRDSLHKYNLKFWASEICIMDNDKEIGGGNGYDFSMKTALYVARIIHYDLVFGNACSWSWWRAVGGDYKDGLIRAYSTSDKKDGYAIDSKLLWAVGNYSRFIRPGAVRYDIQAKDSQENVIPEGFNDPNGIMCSAYKNTDGTWAIVAINYSKSPKPFRFTISNNSACTWQMYRTSDKTTENLSPVEKTDGNTNLPPLSITTFVAKQSSLR
;
A
#
# COMPACT_ATOMS: atom_id res chain seq x y z
N MET A 1 -6.48 28.91 -55.76
CA MET A 1 -5.36 27.99 -55.49
C MET A 1 -4.91 28.22 -54.05
N ILE A 2 -5.42 27.43 -53.12
CA ILE A 2 -5.11 27.51 -51.70
C ILE A 2 -4.23 26.28 -51.39
N LYS A 3 -2.98 26.50 -51.02
CA LYS A 3 -2.04 25.44 -50.63
C LYS A 3 -2.33 25.06 -49.18
N TYR A 4 -2.75 23.82 -48.94
CA TYR A 4 -2.75 23.21 -47.62
C TYR A 4 -1.36 22.61 -47.32
N SER A 5 -0.69 23.14 -46.33
CA SER A 5 0.52 22.53 -45.76
C SER A 5 0.11 21.52 -44.70
N PHE A 6 0.35 20.25 -44.96
CA PHE A 6 0.22 19.18 -43.98
C PHE A 6 1.43 19.21 -43.02
N LEU A 7 1.16 19.47 -41.76
CA LEU A 7 2.12 19.31 -40.68
C LEU A 7 2.07 17.86 -40.21
N ILE A 8 3.09 17.07 -40.55
CA ILE A 8 3.24 15.69 -40.08
C ILE A 8 3.81 15.77 -38.66
N ALA A 9 2.97 15.47 -37.67
CA ALA A 9 3.43 15.25 -36.30
C ALA A 9 4.09 13.88 -36.21
N LEU A 10 5.42 13.85 -36.06
CA LEU A 10 6.16 12.66 -35.70
C LEU A 10 5.85 12.28 -34.24
N THR A 11 4.96 11.32 -34.07
CA THR A 11 4.82 10.60 -32.79
C THR A 11 5.94 9.57 -32.70
N SER A 12 6.96 9.87 -31.91
CA SER A 12 7.99 8.91 -31.54
C SER A 12 7.37 7.84 -30.63
N PHE A 13 7.01 6.72 -31.23
CA PHE A 13 6.77 5.48 -30.50
C PHE A 13 8.12 4.96 -30.00
N TYR A 14 8.37 5.03 -28.70
CA TYR A 14 9.41 4.23 -28.09
C TYR A 14 8.94 2.77 -28.10
N VAL A 15 9.36 2.06 -29.13
CA VAL A 15 9.27 0.59 -29.18
C VAL A 15 10.38 0.08 -28.27
N PHE A 16 10.02 -0.42 -27.10
CA PHE A 16 10.93 -1.24 -26.32
C PHE A 16 11.22 -2.52 -27.12
N PRO A 17 12.47 -2.86 -27.42
CA PRO A 17 12.77 -4.11 -28.07
C PRO A 17 12.36 -5.25 -27.13
N SER A 18 11.37 -6.03 -27.54
CA SER A 18 11.03 -7.30 -26.91
C SER A 18 12.16 -8.28 -27.17
N PHE A 19 13.12 -8.33 -26.28
CA PHE A 19 14.01 -9.47 -26.21
C PHE A 19 13.25 -10.60 -25.52
N ALA A 20 12.62 -11.45 -26.31
CA ALA A 20 12.23 -12.77 -25.85
C ALA A 20 13.53 -13.52 -25.50
N LYS A 21 13.93 -13.46 -24.22
CA LYS A 21 14.92 -14.36 -23.67
C LYS A 21 14.29 -15.74 -23.68
N GLU A 22 14.75 -16.63 -24.58
CA GLU A 22 14.47 -18.06 -24.45
C GLU A 22 14.73 -18.45 -23.00
N SER A 23 13.74 -19.05 -22.35
CA SER A 23 13.88 -19.62 -21.02
C SER A 23 14.89 -20.76 -21.12
N ALA A 24 16.16 -20.49 -20.89
CA ALA A 24 17.09 -21.52 -20.54
C ALA A 24 16.44 -22.30 -19.38
N THR A 25 16.34 -23.62 -19.50
CA THR A 25 15.90 -24.51 -18.43
C THR A 25 16.86 -24.28 -17.26
N SER A 26 16.49 -23.38 -16.34
CA SER A 26 17.32 -23.07 -15.18
C SER A 26 17.41 -24.31 -14.31
N VAL A 27 18.63 -24.71 -13.98
CA VAL A 27 18.87 -25.73 -12.96
C VAL A 27 18.18 -25.25 -11.69
N PRO A 28 17.33 -26.08 -11.05
CA PRO A 28 16.65 -25.64 -9.82
C PRO A 28 17.68 -25.36 -8.72
N PRO A 29 17.46 -24.35 -7.88
CA PRO A 29 18.36 -24.06 -6.77
C PRO A 29 18.45 -25.25 -5.80
N GLU A 30 19.68 -25.57 -5.37
CA GLU A 30 19.90 -26.52 -4.28
C GLU A 30 19.62 -25.87 -2.93
N TYR A 31 19.97 -24.60 -2.78
CA TYR A 31 19.69 -23.83 -1.58
C TYR A 31 19.73 -22.30 -1.81
N TYR A 32 19.21 -21.57 -0.83
CA TYR A 32 19.13 -20.10 -0.81
C TYR A 32 20.04 -19.54 0.30
N GLN A 33 20.99 -18.72 -0.06
CA GLN A 33 21.90 -18.07 0.90
C GLN A 33 21.47 -16.62 1.13
N ILE A 34 21.08 -16.30 2.35
CA ILE A 34 20.86 -14.92 2.79
C ILE A 34 22.23 -14.27 3.02
N VAL A 35 22.51 -13.18 2.35
CA VAL A 35 23.82 -12.51 2.36
C VAL A 35 23.84 -11.44 3.44
N ALA A 36 24.22 -11.81 4.67
CA ALA A 36 24.11 -10.98 5.88
C ALA A 36 24.88 -9.65 5.85
N ASN A 37 25.82 -9.47 4.92
CA ASN A 37 26.57 -8.22 4.70
C ASN A 37 26.08 -7.39 3.52
N LYS A 38 24.92 -7.76 2.93
CA LYS A 38 24.27 -6.99 1.85
C LYS A 38 22.86 -6.52 2.28
N PRO A 39 22.78 -5.51 3.16
CA PRO A 39 21.52 -4.91 3.51
C PRO A 39 20.94 -4.14 2.32
N CYS A 40 19.61 -4.20 2.17
CA CYS A 40 18.83 -3.44 1.21
C CYS A 40 18.04 -2.33 1.92
N GLN A 41 16.78 -2.12 1.55
CA GLN A 41 15.96 -1.08 2.17
C GLN A 41 15.54 -1.42 3.62
N THR A 42 15.25 -0.38 4.38
CA THR A 42 14.57 -0.47 5.67
C THR A 42 13.06 -0.41 5.46
N ILE A 43 12.33 -1.29 6.13
CA ILE A 43 10.87 -1.38 6.05
C ILE A 43 10.24 -0.40 7.05
N ASP A 44 9.37 0.47 6.54
CA ASP A 44 8.61 1.44 7.34
C ASP A 44 7.32 0.83 7.89
N GLY A 45 6.70 -0.14 7.17
CA GLY A 45 5.54 -0.87 7.68
C GLY A 45 4.64 -1.50 6.64
N PHE A 46 3.60 -2.17 7.14
CA PHE A 46 2.52 -2.76 6.34
C PHE A 46 1.18 -2.22 6.82
N GLY A 47 0.31 -1.84 5.88
CA GLY A 47 -0.92 -1.17 6.20
C GLY A 47 -2.13 -1.59 5.38
N ALA A 48 -3.25 -0.97 5.72
CA ALA A 48 -4.47 -0.97 4.94
C ALA A 48 -5.27 0.31 5.21
N SER A 49 -6.23 0.64 4.32
CA SER A 49 -7.07 1.82 4.46
C SER A 49 -8.38 1.49 5.20
N ASP A 50 -8.88 2.48 5.93
CA ASP A 50 -10.17 2.46 6.64
C ASP A 50 -11.39 2.77 5.75
N ALA A 51 -11.17 3.20 4.52
CA ALA A 51 -12.23 3.59 3.59
C ALA A 51 -13.07 2.37 3.19
N TRP A 52 -14.34 2.40 3.34
CA TRP A 52 -15.29 3.31 3.98
C TRP A 52 -16.10 2.55 5.04
N SER A 53 -15.77 1.25 5.20
CA SER A 53 -16.54 0.29 5.98
C SER A 53 -16.64 0.68 7.45
N MET A 54 -15.61 1.32 7.99
CA MET A 54 -15.55 1.70 9.41
C MET A 54 -16.68 2.63 9.81
N ARG A 55 -17.19 3.47 8.88
CA ARG A 55 -18.35 4.33 9.08
C ARG A 55 -19.61 3.55 9.48
N TYR A 56 -19.74 2.31 9.01
CA TYR A 56 -20.89 1.45 9.28
C TYR A 56 -20.60 0.47 10.42
N LEU A 57 -19.37 -0.03 10.51
CA LEU A 57 -18.98 -0.98 11.54
C LEU A 57 -19.10 -0.40 12.96
N VAL A 58 -19.01 0.92 13.13
CA VAL A 58 -19.23 1.56 14.45
C VAL A 58 -20.64 1.35 14.98
N LEU A 59 -21.61 1.04 14.13
CA LEU A 59 -22.98 0.74 14.51
C LEU A 59 -23.17 -0.70 15.04
N TRP A 60 -22.19 -1.57 14.79
CA TRP A 60 -22.23 -2.97 15.21
C TRP A 60 -21.91 -3.14 16.69
N PRO A 61 -22.29 -4.25 17.32
CA PRO A 61 -21.89 -4.56 18.69
C PRO A 61 -20.38 -4.46 18.89
N LYS A 62 -19.95 -3.89 20.01
CA LYS A 62 -18.54 -3.64 20.31
C LYS A 62 -17.67 -4.90 20.16
N LYS A 63 -18.16 -6.07 20.59
CA LYS A 63 -17.43 -7.34 20.47
C LYS A 63 -17.03 -7.68 19.04
N GLN A 64 -17.87 -7.35 18.07
CA GLN A 64 -17.58 -7.61 16.66
C GLN A 64 -16.56 -6.60 16.09
N GLN A 65 -16.66 -5.34 16.50
CA GLN A 65 -15.66 -4.33 16.16
C GLN A 65 -14.27 -4.72 16.70
N GLU A 66 -14.21 -5.16 17.96
CA GLU A 66 -12.99 -5.65 18.60
C GLU A 66 -12.42 -6.88 17.87
N HIS A 67 -13.26 -7.81 17.44
CA HIS A 67 -12.84 -8.99 16.70
C HIS A 67 -12.21 -8.64 15.34
N ILE A 68 -12.83 -7.73 14.59
CA ILE A 68 -12.26 -7.21 13.33
C ILE A 68 -10.92 -6.52 13.60
N ALA A 69 -10.84 -5.70 14.65
CA ALA A 69 -9.61 -5.03 15.03
C ALA A 69 -8.51 -6.00 15.48
N ASP A 70 -8.89 -7.10 16.15
CA ASP A 70 -7.93 -8.15 16.49
C ASP A 70 -7.34 -8.81 15.23
N TRP A 71 -8.15 -9.17 14.26
CA TRP A 71 -7.66 -9.72 12.99
C TRP A 71 -6.68 -8.78 12.27
N LEU A 72 -6.96 -7.49 12.28
CA LEU A 72 -6.13 -6.51 11.58
C LEU A 72 -4.83 -6.17 12.35
N PHE A 73 -4.92 -5.96 13.65
CA PHE A 73 -3.86 -5.27 14.38
C PHE A 73 -3.18 -6.12 15.47
N SER A 74 -3.86 -7.16 16.01
CA SER A 74 -3.36 -7.86 17.19
C SER A 74 -2.05 -8.59 16.94
N MET A 75 -1.10 -8.39 17.85
CA MET A 75 0.15 -9.18 17.96
C MET A 75 0.02 -10.33 18.96
N LYS A 76 -1.14 -10.49 19.62
CA LYS A 76 -1.39 -11.59 20.56
C LYS A 76 -1.48 -12.93 19.84
N ARG A 77 -1.37 -13.99 20.62
CA ARG A 77 -1.49 -15.39 20.21
C ARG A 77 -2.52 -16.09 21.10
N ASP A 78 -3.16 -17.11 20.58
CA ASP A 78 -3.97 -18.02 21.39
C ASP A 78 -3.10 -19.04 22.17
N ALA A 79 -3.75 -19.91 22.93
CA ALA A 79 -3.07 -20.93 23.73
C ALA A 79 -2.26 -21.93 22.90
N SER A 80 -2.57 -22.11 21.61
CA SER A 80 -1.83 -22.97 20.69
C SER A 80 -0.62 -22.25 20.05
N GLY A 81 -0.45 -20.95 20.33
CA GLY A 81 0.56 -20.12 19.71
C GLY A 81 0.17 -19.54 18.35
N LYS A 82 -1.08 -19.77 17.91
CA LYS A 82 -1.60 -19.23 16.67
C LYS A 82 -1.85 -17.73 16.81
N PRO A 83 -1.39 -16.91 15.85
CA PRO A 83 -1.69 -15.48 15.79
C PRO A 83 -3.19 -15.18 15.77
N LEU A 84 -3.63 -14.23 16.60
CA LEU A 84 -5.00 -13.71 16.58
C LEU A 84 -5.23 -12.70 15.44
N GLY A 85 -4.17 -12.12 14.90
CA GLY A 85 -4.25 -11.13 13.84
C GLY A 85 -2.97 -11.01 13.03
N ILE A 86 -3.04 -10.21 11.98
CA ILE A 86 -1.94 -10.00 11.04
C ILE A 86 -0.94 -8.92 11.48
N GLY A 87 -1.25 -8.16 12.54
CA GLY A 87 -0.33 -7.20 13.14
C GLY A 87 0.06 -6.06 12.21
N LEU A 88 -0.89 -5.45 11.49
CA LEU A 88 -0.61 -4.25 10.70
C LEU A 88 0.10 -3.21 11.56
N SER A 89 1.09 -2.54 11.01
CA SER A 89 1.91 -1.53 11.70
C SER A 89 1.64 -0.11 11.20
N LEU A 90 0.91 0.02 10.09
CA LEU A 90 0.48 1.28 9.51
C LEU A 90 -1.04 1.26 9.31
N TRP A 91 -1.71 2.36 9.65
CA TRP A 91 -3.13 2.53 9.39
C TRP A 91 -3.38 3.79 8.57
N ARG A 92 -4.06 3.63 7.41
CA ARG A 92 -4.32 4.71 6.45
C ARG A 92 -5.74 5.21 6.64
N PHE A 93 -5.86 6.43 7.19
CA PHE A 93 -7.11 7.09 7.58
C PHE A 93 -7.59 8.04 6.48
N ASN A 94 -8.82 7.84 6.01
CA ASN A 94 -9.45 8.73 5.03
C ASN A 94 -10.01 9.99 5.71
N LEU A 95 -9.32 11.10 5.61
CA LEU A 95 -9.79 12.41 6.04
C LEU A 95 -10.81 12.93 5.01
N GLY A 96 -12.09 12.88 5.34
CA GLY A 96 -13.17 13.08 4.39
C GLY A 96 -13.43 14.53 3.98
N ALA A 97 -13.98 14.70 2.78
CA ALA A 97 -14.25 15.99 2.18
C ALA A 97 -15.69 16.49 2.38
N GLY A 98 -16.61 15.68 2.90
CA GLY A 98 -17.96 16.12 3.28
C GLY A 98 -19.07 15.73 2.32
N SER A 99 -18.86 14.80 1.42
CA SER A 99 -19.90 14.29 0.53
C SER A 99 -21.09 13.68 1.26
N ALA A 100 -20.88 13.13 2.47
CA ALA A 100 -21.93 12.56 3.28
C ALA A 100 -22.99 13.61 3.69
N GLY A 101 -22.55 14.83 4.03
CA GLY A 101 -23.46 15.93 4.37
C GLY A 101 -24.28 16.44 3.20
N GLN A 102 -23.86 16.16 1.97
CA GLN A 102 -24.58 16.54 0.75
C GLN A 102 -25.62 15.48 0.32
N GLY A 103 -25.58 14.27 0.89
CA GLY A 103 -26.50 13.19 0.50
C GLY A 103 -26.42 12.91 -1.01
N ASP A 104 -27.58 12.77 -1.66
CA ASP A 104 -27.65 12.47 -3.10
C ASP A 104 -27.16 13.62 -3.99
N ALA A 105 -27.17 14.86 -3.47
CA ALA A 105 -26.60 16.01 -4.19
C ALA A 105 -25.08 15.88 -4.39
N SER A 106 -24.39 15.07 -3.60
CA SER A 106 -22.97 14.75 -3.81
C SER A 106 -22.70 13.99 -5.10
N ARG A 107 -23.71 13.34 -5.68
CA ARG A 107 -23.64 12.41 -6.83
C ARG A 107 -22.83 11.14 -6.55
N ILE A 108 -22.42 10.91 -5.32
CA ILE A 108 -21.64 9.75 -4.88
C ILE A 108 -22.60 8.72 -4.28
N GLN A 109 -22.34 7.44 -4.54
CA GLN A 109 -23.12 6.36 -3.92
C GLN A 109 -23.02 6.40 -2.38
N PRO A 110 -24.08 6.06 -1.63
CA PRO A 110 -24.15 6.25 -0.18
C PRO A 110 -23.00 5.61 0.60
N PHE A 111 -22.52 4.43 0.15
CA PHE A 111 -21.50 3.66 0.85
C PHE A 111 -20.15 4.38 0.90
N THR A 112 -19.76 5.09 -0.14
CA THR A 112 -18.44 5.73 -0.28
C THR A 112 -18.43 7.23 0.03
N ARG A 113 -19.56 7.78 0.52
CA ARG A 113 -19.61 9.16 1.01
C ARG A 113 -18.85 9.28 2.33
N THR A 114 -18.14 10.39 2.50
CA THR A 114 -17.38 10.65 3.73
C THR A 114 -17.87 11.90 4.45
N GLU A 115 -17.72 11.92 5.77
CA GLU A 115 -18.00 13.09 6.59
C GLU A 115 -16.78 14.03 6.59
N CYS A 116 -16.98 15.30 6.93
CA CYS A 116 -15.92 16.28 7.07
C CYS A 116 -15.97 16.92 8.47
N PHE A 117 -14.81 17.15 9.07
CA PHE A 117 -14.75 17.89 10.32
C PHE A 117 -15.14 19.35 10.17
N LEU A 118 -14.90 19.96 9.00
CA LEU A 118 -15.23 21.36 8.74
C LEU A 118 -16.73 21.52 8.46
N ARG A 119 -17.38 22.50 9.11
CA ARG A 119 -18.75 22.95 8.83
C ARG A 119 -18.77 24.14 7.86
N PRO A 120 -19.95 24.47 7.27
CA PRO A 120 -20.10 25.61 6.36
C PRO A 120 -19.71 26.95 6.98
N ASP A 121 -19.94 27.14 8.27
CA ASP A 121 -19.62 28.35 9.03
C ASP A 121 -18.14 28.48 9.42
N GLY A 122 -17.32 27.47 9.08
CA GLY A 122 -15.90 27.41 9.41
C GLY A 122 -15.59 26.82 10.79
N SER A 123 -16.57 26.45 11.58
CA SER A 123 -16.39 25.68 12.81
C SER A 123 -16.06 24.22 12.53
N TYR A 124 -15.61 23.48 13.58
CA TYR A 124 -15.24 22.06 13.45
C TYR A 124 -16.23 21.18 14.20
N ASN A 125 -16.65 20.10 13.56
CA ASN A 125 -17.46 19.03 14.14
C ASN A 125 -16.59 17.84 14.54
N TRP A 126 -16.20 17.78 15.80
CA TRP A 126 -15.38 16.68 16.30
C TRP A 126 -16.19 15.38 16.58
N ASP A 127 -17.50 15.39 16.33
CA ASP A 127 -18.31 14.17 16.33
C ASP A 127 -18.35 13.48 14.96
N ALA A 128 -17.79 14.10 13.92
CA ALA A 128 -17.71 13.49 12.60
C ALA A 128 -16.72 12.31 12.57
N GLN A 129 -16.88 11.44 11.57
CA GLN A 129 -16.04 10.28 11.30
C GLN A 129 -15.87 9.32 12.49
N GLN A 130 -16.89 9.16 13.32
CA GLN A 130 -16.83 8.34 14.54
C GLN A 130 -16.33 6.92 14.28
N GLY A 131 -16.74 6.28 13.17
CA GLY A 131 -16.33 4.92 12.84
C GLY A 131 -14.84 4.81 12.56
N GLN A 132 -14.32 5.69 11.73
CA GLN A 132 -12.90 5.73 11.40
C GLN A 132 -12.06 6.09 12.63
N ARG A 133 -12.50 7.06 13.43
CA ARG A 133 -11.86 7.45 14.70
C ARG A 133 -11.84 6.33 15.74
N ASN A 134 -12.93 5.55 15.82
CA ASN A 134 -12.97 4.36 16.68
C ASN A 134 -11.90 3.34 16.26
N PHE A 135 -11.76 3.09 14.95
CA PHE A 135 -10.74 2.17 14.45
C PHE A 135 -9.30 2.70 14.57
N LEU A 136 -9.09 4.02 14.55
CA LEU A 136 -7.78 4.61 14.94
C LEU A 136 -7.42 4.25 16.38
N LYS A 137 -8.36 4.36 17.33
CA LYS A 137 -8.14 3.99 18.74
C LYS A 137 -7.89 2.48 18.89
N LEU A 138 -8.72 1.66 18.26
CA LEU A 138 -8.56 0.20 18.26
C LEU A 138 -7.21 -0.25 17.67
N ALA A 139 -6.73 0.45 16.65
CA ALA A 139 -5.42 0.22 16.05
C ALA A 139 -4.29 0.61 17.01
N LYS A 140 -4.36 1.81 17.61
CA LYS A 140 -3.39 2.28 18.60
C LYS A 140 -3.30 1.35 19.81
N ASP A 141 -4.44 0.94 20.36
CA ASP A 141 -4.53 0.05 21.52
C ASP A 141 -3.92 -1.34 21.26
N ARG A 142 -3.79 -1.73 19.98
CA ARG A 142 -3.17 -2.99 19.52
C ARG A 142 -1.75 -2.84 19.01
N GLY A 143 -1.16 -1.63 19.16
CA GLY A 143 0.25 -1.38 18.88
C GLY A 143 0.58 -1.03 17.42
N VAL A 144 -0.39 -0.50 16.67
CA VAL A 144 -0.07 0.17 15.39
C VAL A 144 0.81 1.38 15.69
N THR A 145 1.93 1.49 14.99
CA THR A 145 2.98 2.47 15.26
C THR A 145 2.94 3.67 14.34
N HIS A 146 2.35 3.53 13.15
CA HIS A 146 2.30 4.60 12.15
C HIS A 146 0.88 4.87 11.69
N PHE A 147 0.53 6.16 11.65
CA PHE A 147 -0.76 6.63 11.16
C PHE A 147 -0.52 7.58 9.97
N LEU A 148 -1.16 7.27 8.84
CA LEU A 148 -1.17 8.06 7.62
C LEU A 148 -2.58 8.59 7.39
N ALA A 149 -2.77 9.92 7.38
CA ALA A 149 -3.98 10.52 6.86
C ALA A 149 -3.86 10.72 5.34
N PHE A 150 -4.96 10.54 4.60
CA PHE A 150 -4.98 10.84 3.18
C PHE A 150 -6.30 11.50 2.77
N MET A 151 -6.26 12.29 1.70
CA MET A 151 -7.41 13.01 1.18
C MET A 151 -7.68 12.68 -0.27
N ASN A 152 -8.89 12.25 -0.58
CA ASN A 152 -9.36 12.06 -1.95
C ASN A 152 -9.74 13.39 -2.61
N SER A 153 -10.22 14.37 -1.86
CA SER A 153 -10.63 15.68 -2.33
C SER A 153 -10.50 16.72 -1.23
N ALA A 154 -10.38 17.98 -1.59
CA ALA A 154 -10.55 19.09 -0.66
C ALA A 154 -12.00 19.13 -0.13
N PRO A 155 -12.24 19.68 1.09
CA PRO A 155 -13.60 19.90 1.59
C PRO A 155 -14.50 20.58 0.56
N VAL A 156 -15.74 20.10 0.44
CA VAL A 156 -16.72 20.58 -0.56
C VAL A 156 -16.87 22.11 -0.55
N TYR A 157 -16.69 22.73 0.61
CA TYR A 157 -16.75 24.18 0.76
C TYR A 157 -15.61 24.95 0.10
N PHE A 158 -14.55 24.26 -0.34
CA PHE A 158 -13.38 24.85 -0.99
C PHE A 158 -13.28 24.49 -2.47
N THR A 159 -14.10 23.56 -2.94
CA THR A 159 -14.03 23.08 -4.32
C THR A 159 -14.65 24.06 -5.33
N LYS A 160 -14.20 24.02 -6.57
CA LYS A 160 -14.67 24.87 -7.68
C LYS A 160 -16.15 24.61 -8.01
N ASN A 161 -16.58 23.37 -7.94
CA ASN A 161 -17.94 22.92 -8.28
C ASN A 161 -18.86 22.69 -7.08
N GLY A 162 -18.36 22.89 -5.86
CA GLY A 162 -19.10 22.62 -4.62
C GLY A 162 -19.26 21.12 -4.28
N LEU A 163 -18.62 20.21 -5.03
CA LEU A 163 -18.67 18.76 -4.84
C LEU A 163 -17.28 18.22 -4.48
N ALA A 164 -17.26 17.05 -3.83
CA ALA A 164 -16.01 16.32 -3.54
C ALA A 164 -15.53 15.46 -4.73
N THR A 165 -16.16 15.60 -5.88
CA THR A 165 -15.77 14.91 -7.11
C THR A 165 -15.44 15.93 -8.19
N ASN A 166 -14.49 15.58 -9.05
CA ASN A 166 -14.29 16.35 -10.27
C ASN A 166 -15.34 15.95 -11.31
N THR A 167 -15.89 16.93 -12.00
CA THR A 167 -16.82 16.68 -13.11
C THR A 167 -16.09 16.55 -14.46
N GLY A 168 -14.77 16.43 -14.41
CA GLY A 168 -13.95 15.91 -15.48
C GLY A 168 -13.64 16.85 -16.63
N ARG A 169 -13.22 18.06 -16.35
CA ARG A 169 -13.07 18.99 -17.47
C ARG A 169 -11.63 19.22 -17.89
N ASP A 170 -10.73 19.52 -16.98
CA ASP A 170 -9.42 20.04 -17.35
C ASP A 170 -8.22 19.34 -16.71
N GLY A 171 -8.46 18.31 -15.89
CA GLY A 171 -7.40 17.60 -15.19
C GLY A 171 -6.67 18.44 -14.14
N THR A 172 -7.25 19.58 -13.71
CA THR A 172 -6.74 20.41 -12.64
C THR A 172 -7.44 20.12 -11.32
N MET A 173 -6.80 20.49 -10.22
CA MET A 173 -7.34 20.29 -8.88
C MET A 173 -8.70 20.99 -8.73
N ASN A 174 -9.69 20.28 -8.21
CA ASN A 174 -11.00 20.82 -7.90
C ASN A 174 -10.94 21.68 -6.62
N LEU A 175 -10.04 22.66 -6.59
CA LEU A 175 -9.81 23.59 -5.48
C LEU A 175 -9.83 25.02 -6.00
N ARG A 176 -10.65 25.88 -5.37
CA ARG A 176 -10.68 27.31 -5.74
C ARG A 176 -9.35 27.96 -5.44
N GLU A 177 -8.96 28.89 -6.31
CA GLU A 177 -7.66 29.56 -6.31
C GLU A 177 -7.34 30.25 -4.96
N ASN A 178 -8.33 30.84 -4.34
CA ASN A 178 -8.23 31.52 -3.04
C ASN A 178 -8.37 30.58 -1.83
N CYS A 179 -8.48 29.24 -2.04
CA CYS A 179 -8.72 28.28 -0.96
C CYS A 179 -7.50 27.42 -0.59
N TYR A 180 -6.36 27.52 -1.27
CA TYR A 180 -5.16 26.74 -0.93
C TYR A 180 -4.70 26.92 0.53
N GLY A 181 -4.66 28.17 1.01
CA GLY A 181 -4.32 28.45 2.42
C GLY A 181 -5.36 27.91 3.41
N ARG A 182 -6.65 27.97 3.06
CA ARG A 182 -7.74 27.42 3.87
C ARG A 182 -7.69 25.90 3.92
N PHE A 183 -7.35 25.26 2.80
CA PHE A 183 -7.20 23.80 2.72
C PHE A 183 -6.00 23.34 3.55
N ALA A 184 -4.85 23.98 3.43
CA ALA A 184 -3.68 23.69 4.27
C ALA A 184 -3.99 23.87 5.78
N LYS A 185 -4.75 24.93 6.14
CA LYS A 185 -5.20 25.17 7.51
C LYS A 185 -6.15 24.06 7.98
N PHE A 186 -7.09 23.63 7.13
CA PHE A 186 -8.02 22.55 7.44
C PHE A 186 -7.25 21.26 7.78
N ILE A 187 -6.29 20.86 6.94
CA ILE A 187 -5.47 19.67 7.18
C ILE A 187 -4.75 19.79 8.54
N ALA A 188 -4.02 20.87 8.76
CA ALA A 188 -3.27 21.08 9.99
C ALA A 188 -4.16 21.07 11.23
N THR A 189 -5.34 21.71 11.18
CA THR A 189 -6.30 21.74 12.29
C THR A 189 -6.92 20.37 12.52
N SER A 190 -7.23 19.61 11.46
CA SER A 190 -7.79 18.26 11.59
C SER A 190 -6.81 17.29 12.25
N LEU A 191 -5.54 17.32 11.85
CA LEU A 191 -4.48 16.49 12.45
C LEU A 191 -4.31 16.81 13.95
N LYS A 192 -4.24 18.08 14.31
CA LYS A 192 -4.15 18.51 15.72
C LYS A 192 -5.40 18.18 16.51
N GLY A 193 -6.58 18.33 15.91
CA GLY A 193 -7.83 17.99 16.56
C GLY A 193 -7.93 16.49 16.85
N LEU A 194 -7.55 15.63 15.92
CA LEU A 194 -7.51 14.19 16.15
C LEU A 194 -6.48 13.80 17.24
N GLU A 195 -5.33 14.49 17.30
CA GLU A 195 -4.39 14.31 18.40
C GLU A 195 -4.96 14.75 19.74
N GLN A 196 -5.66 15.88 19.80
CA GLN A 196 -6.26 16.41 21.02
C GLN A 196 -7.47 15.60 21.51
N HIS A 197 -8.35 15.18 20.60
CA HIS A 197 -9.61 14.50 20.95
C HIS A 197 -9.47 12.98 21.07
N ASP A 198 -8.59 12.37 20.29
CA ASP A 198 -8.43 10.91 20.21
C ASP A 198 -7.06 10.42 20.66
N GLY A 199 -6.12 11.33 20.91
CA GLY A 199 -4.75 10.99 21.26
C GLY A 199 -3.97 10.35 20.10
N ILE A 200 -4.38 10.57 18.85
CA ILE A 200 -3.78 9.98 17.67
C ILE A 200 -2.88 11.00 16.99
N HIS A 201 -1.58 10.79 17.07
CA HIS A 201 -0.61 11.52 16.27
C HIS A 201 -0.50 10.89 14.88
N PHE A 202 -0.58 11.70 13.83
CA PHE A 202 -0.35 11.24 12.47
C PHE A 202 1.11 11.49 12.06
N ASP A 203 1.82 10.43 11.75
CA ASP A 203 3.20 10.52 11.27
C ASP A 203 3.26 11.13 9.87
N TYR A 204 2.22 10.84 9.06
CA TYR A 204 2.18 11.22 7.65
C TYR A 204 0.81 11.75 7.23
N ILE A 205 0.82 12.63 6.22
CA ILE A 205 -0.35 13.10 5.48
C ILE A 205 -0.09 13.08 3.98
N SER A 206 -1.00 12.48 3.23
CA SER A 206 -1.07 12.59 1.77
C SER A 206 -2.20 13.54 1.40
N PRO A 207 -1.90 14.78 0.94
CA PRO A 207 -2.92 15.79 0.68
C PRO A 207 -3.66 15.60 -0.64
N VAL A 208 -3.20 14.69 -1.49
CA VAL A 208 -3.80 14.33 -2.79
C VAL A 208 -3.75 12.84 -2.96
N ASN A 209 -4.76 12.27 -3.65
CA ASN A 209 -4.84 10.85 -3.98
C ASN A 209 -5.16 10.71 -5.47
N GLU A 210 -4.37 9.89 -6.18
CA GLU A 210 -4.50 9.63 -7.62
C GLU A 210 -4.67 10.90 -8.47
N PRO A 211 -3.76 11.88 -8.33
CA PRO A 211 -3.89 13.16 -9.04
C PRO A 211 -3.75 13.04 -10.55
N ASP A 212 -3.18 11.95 -11.03
CA ASP A 212 -3.07 11.58 -12.45
C ASP A 212 -4.41 11.09 -13.04
N GLY A 213 -5.34 10.60 -12.23
CA GLY A 213 -6.70 10.25 -12.63
C GLY A 213 -7.54 11.46 -13.05
N ASN A 214 -8.50 11.26 -13.94
CA ASN A 214 -9.38 12.36 -14.38
C ASN A 214 -10.54 12.62 -13.42
N TRP A 215 -10.97 11.61 -12.66
CA TRP A 215 -12.07 11.68 -11.70
C TRP A 215 -13.38 12.24 -12.29
N ASN A 216 -13.62 11.93 -13.59
CA ASN A 216 -14.70 12.47 -14.41
C ASN A 216 -15.80 11.44 -14.69
N TRP A 217 -15.92 10.43 -13.86
CA TRP A 217 -16.88 9.36 -14.09
C TRP A 217 -18.32 9.87 -14.04
N GLN A 218 -19.13 9.41 -14.96
CA GLN A 218 -20.57 9.54 -14.84
C GLN A 218 -21.03 8.67 -13.65
N GLY A 219 -21.66 9.31 -12.64
CA GLY A 219 -21.97 8.63 -11.38
C GLY A 219 -20.70 8.26 -10.60
N PRO A 220 -19.99 9.24 -10.05
CA PRO A 220 -18.74 8.99 -9.33
C PRO A 220 -18.94 8.02 -8.17
N LYS A 221 -18.04 7.06 -8.07
CA LYS A 221 -18.13 6.01 -7.05
C LYS A 221 -17.61 6.47 -5.69
N GLN A 222 -16.81 7.55 -5.64
CA GLN A 222 -16.16 8.06 -4.44
C GLN A 222 -15.73 9.52 -4.60
N GLU A 223 -15.26 10.14 -3.53
CA GLU A 223 -14.57 11.42 -3.59
C GLU A 223 -13.29 11.30 -4.41
N GLY A 224 -12.89 12.37 -5.14
CA GLY A 224 -11.67 12.37 -5.94
C GLY A 224 -11.45 13.69 -6.67
N SER A 225 -10.19 14.02 -6.91
CA SER A 225 -9.79 15.23 -7.64
C SER A 225 -8.47 15.01 -8.36
N PRO A 226 -8.38 15.30 -9.67
CA PRO A 226 -7.09 15.40 -10.33
C PRO A 226 -6.27 16.55 -9.73
N ALA A 227 -4.97 16.56 -9.99
CA ALA A 227 -4.11 17.69 -9.70
C ALA A 227 -2.88 17.70 -10.60
N THR A 228 -2.48 18.87 -11.05
CA THR A 228 -1.20 19.04 -11.74
C THR A 228 -0.04 19.05 -10.74
N ASN A 229 1.15 18.68 -11.20
CA ASN A 229 2.36 18.74 -10.39
C ASN A 229 2.62 20.17 -9.84
N GLN A 230 2.24 21.20 -10.58
CA GLN A 230 2.36 22.58 -10.14
C GLN A 230 1.39 22.90 -8.99
N GLU A 231 0.15 22.44 -9.06
CA GLU A 231 -0.84 22.59 -8.00
C GLU A 231 -0.44 21.83 -6.74
N ILE A 232 0.07 20.60 -6.88
CA ILE A 232 0.63 19.82 -5.77
C ILE A 232 1.79 20.56 -5.11
N ALA A 233 2.77 21.00 -5.88
CA ALA A 233 3.91 21.73 -5.35
C ALA A 233 3.51 23.04 -4.63
N ARG A 234 2.52 23.75 -5.15
CA ARG A 234 1.95 24.94 -4.52
C ARG A 234 1.29 24.61 -3.18
N LEU A 235 0.42 23.60 -3.16
CA LEU A 235 -0.27 23.15 -1.95
C LEU A 235 0.74 22.74 -0.87
N VAL A 236 1.70 21.89 -1.22
CA VAL A 236 2.74 21.38 -0.32
C VAL A 236 3.57 22.50 0.29
N ARG A 237 3.97 23.51 -0.50
CA ARG A 237 4.69 24.69 0.02
C ARG A 237 3.86 25.51 1.01
N ILE A 238 2.56 25.64 0.75
CA ILE A 238 1.64 26.33 1.66
C ILE A 238 1.43 25.50 2.93
N MET A 239 1.30 24.18 2.81
CA MET A 239 1.20 23.26 3.94
C MET A 239 2.44 23.31 4.83
N GLY A 240 3.66 23.27 4.26
CA GLY A 240 4.89 23.37 5.03
C GLY A 240 4.94 24.64 5.89
N LYS A 241 4.57 25.80 5.32
CA LYS A 241 4.45 27.06 6.08
C LYS A 241 3.38 26.99 7.16
N GLN A 242 2.24 26.37 6.86
CA GLN A 242 1.12 26.24 7.79
C GLN A 242 1.45 25.29 8.96
N PHE A 243 2.17 24.20 8.69
CA PHE A 243 2.60 23.22 9.69
C PHE A 243 3.60 23.85 10.69
N ILE A 244 4.55 24.66 10.19
CA ILE A 244 5.43 25.43 11.07
C ILE A 244 4.62 26.36 11.99
N ARG A 245 3.67 27.13 11.45
CA ARG A 245 2.85 28.07 12.23
C ARG A 245 2.00 27.40 13.29
N GLN A 246 1.53 26.18 13.03
CA GLN A 246 0.66 25.44 13.95
C GLN A 246 1.41 24.38 14.77
N HIS A 247 2.74 24.30 14.64
CA HIS A 247 3.56 23.26 15.31
C HIS A 247 3.05 21.84 15.02
N VAL A 248 2.80 21.54 13.73
CA VAL A 248 2.45 20.20 13.25
C VAL A 248 3.71 19.49 12.79
N ASN A 249 4.02 18.35 13.41
CA ASN A 249 5.24 17.57 13.09
C ASN A 249 5.01 16.46 12.05
N THR A 250 3.78 16.29 11.58
CA THR A 250 3.39 15.31 10.54
C THR A 250 4.19 15.53 9.25
N LYS A 251 4.68 14.45 8.64
CA LYS A 251 5.38 14.50 7.36
C LYS A 251 4.39 14.49 6.19
N ILE A 252 4.65 15.34 5.20
CA ILE A 252 3.87 15.39 3.96
C ILE A 252 4.48 14.38 2.99
N ILE A 253 3.66 13.47 2.49
CA ILE A 253 4.02 12.56 1.41
C ILE A 253 3.25 12.89 0.13
N VAL A 254 3.81 12.57 -0.99
CA VAL A 254 3.25 12.70 -2.34
C VAL A 254 3.65 11.45 -3.13
N ASN A 255 3.08 11.06 -4.22
CA ASN A 255 2.03 11.70 -5.00
C ASN A 255 0.73 10.88 -4.92
N GLU A 256 0.80 9.61 -4.46
CA GLU A 256 -0.31 8.64 -4.50
C GLU A 256 -0.84 8.48 -5.95
N SER A 257 0.10 8.40 -6.94
CA SER A 257 -0.29 8.15 -8.34
C SER A 257 -1.04 6.85 -8.46
N SER A 258 -2.11 6.83 -9.25
CA SER A 258 -2.91 5.63 -9.49
C SER A 258 -2.15 4.52 -10.24
N ASP A 259 -1.07 4.89 -10.90
CA ASP A 259 -0.26 4.03 -11.74
C ASP A 259 1.22 4.39 -11.60
N LEU A 260 2.07 3.41 -11.29
CA LEU A 260 3.51 3.60 -11.10
C LEU A 260 4.20 4.23 -12.31
N ARG A 261 3.67 4.02 -13.51
CA ARG A 261 4.22 4.59 -14.75
C ARG A 261 4.11 6.11 -14.80
N CYS A 262 3.08 6.67 -14.14
CA CYS A 262 2.92 8.12 -14.00
C CYS A 262 3.97 8.76 -13.09
N LEU A 263 4.55 7.99 -12.17
CA LEU A 263 5.67 8.46 -11.35
C LEU A 263 6.93 8.70 -12.21
N MET A 264 7.17 7.86 -13.21
CA MET A 264 8.39 7.84 -14.02
C MET A 264 8.26 8.60 -15.35
N GLY A 265 7.05 8.72 -15.88
CA GLY A 265 6.81 9.27 -17.21
C GLY A 265 5.40 9.81 -17.39
N ILE A 266 5.00 9.95 -18.67
CA ILE A 266 3.65 10.36 -19.07
C ILE A 266 2.93 9.10 -19.57
N TYR A 267 1.97 8.63 -18.79
CA TYR A 267 1.20 7.44 -19.12
C TYR A 267 -0.28 7.63 -18.80
N HIS A 268 -1.14 7.52 -19.80
CA HIS A 268 -2.59 7.79 -19.68
C HIS A 268 -2.96 9.08 -18.93
N THR A 269 -2.01 10.03 -18.87
CA THR A 269 -2.16 11.31 -18.19
C THR A 269 -1.49 12.41 -19.03
N SER A 270 -1.55 13.66 -18.57
CA SER A 270 -0.87 14.79 -19.22
C SER A 270 0.55 14.98 -18.70
N TRP A 271 1.37 15.70 -19.47
CA TRP A 271 2.71 16.12 -19.02
C TRP A 271 2.68 16.93 -17.71
N GLN A 272 1.57 17.58 -17.42
CA GLN A 272 1.35 18.34 -16.20
C GLN A 272 1.14 17.47 -14.96
N ARG A 273 0.79 16.18 -15.12
CA ARG A 273 0.42 15.27 -14.05
C ARG A 273 1.32 14.02 -13.96
N GLY A 274 2.07 13.71 -15.02
CA GLY A 274 3.03 12.61 -15.07
C GLY A 274 4.45 13.03 -14.73
N ASN A 275 5.39 12.05 -14.76
CA ASN A 275 6.82 12.21 -14.48
C ASN A 275 7.09 12.89 -13.13
N THR A 276 6.35 12.47 -12.11
CA THR A 276 6.25 13.18 -10.83
C THR A 276 7.51 13.08 -10.00
N ILE A 277 8.26 11.96 -10.08
CA ILE A 277 9.57 11.82 -9.41
C ILE A 277 10.49 12.97 -9.82
N ARG A 278 10.73 13.13 -11.12
CA ARG A 278 11.59 14.21 -11.63
C ARG A 278 11.00 15.57 -11.35
N THR A 279 9.71 15.74 -11.61
CA THR A 279 9.06 17.06 -11.53
C THR A 279 9.03 17.60 -10.11
N LEU A 280 8.83 16.75 -9.10
CA LEU A 280 8.70 17.19 -7.71
C LEU A 280 10.03 17.13 -6.93
N PHE A 281 10.98 16.27 -7.33
CA PHE A 281 12.20 16.04 -6.53
C PHE A 281 13.51 16.36 -7.25
N SER A 282 13.51 16.73 -8.56
CA SER A 282 14.70 17.29 -9.18
C SER A 282 14.86 18.76 -8.83
N LYS A 283 16.07 19.14 -8.41
CA LYS A 283 16.42 20.56 -8.17
C LYS A 283 16.31 21.41 -9.43
N ASP A 284 16.45 20.81 -10.61
CA ASP A 284 16.28 21.50 -11.90
C ASP A 284 14.82 21.89 -12.18
N SER A 285 13.87 21.26 -11.50
CA SER A 285 12.44 21.56 -11.59
C SER A 285 12.06 22.75 -10.68
N ILE A 286 12.68 23.90 -10.86
CA ILE A 286 12.65 25.06 -9.95
C ILE A 286 11.22 25.43 -9.51
N ARG A 287 10.24 25.36 -10.43
CA ARG A 287 8.85 25.75 -10.15
C ARG A 287 8.09 24.73 -9.32
N THR A 288 8.48 23.46 -9.39
CA THR A 288 7.74 22.33 -8.80
C THR A 288 8.54 21.57 -7.76
N TYR A 289 9.84 21.81 -7.62
CA TYR A 289 10.68 21.17 -6.62
C TYR A 289 10.17 21.40 -5.20
N ILE A 290 9.92 20.33 -4.46
CA ILE A 290 9.41 20.35 -3.08
C ILE A 290 10.37 19.72 -2.06
N GLY A 291 11.46 19.12 -2.48
CA GLY A 291 12.38 18.39 -1.61
C GLY A 291 13.04 19.22 -0.50
N SER A 292 12.98 20.55 -0.58
CA SER A 292 13.47 21.47 0.47
C SER A 292 12.34 22.05 1.33
N VAL A 293 11.09 21.70 1.07
CA VAL A 293 9.95 22.21 1.85
C VAL A 293 9.94 21.53 3.21
N PRO A 294 9.82 22.29 4.31
CA PRO A 294 9.70 21.70 5.65
C PRO A 294 8.56 20.69 5.73
N ASN A 295 8.77 19.64 6.50
CA ASN A 295 7.86 18.51 6.68
C ASN A 295 7.68 17.59 5.45
N VAL A 296 8.20 17.89 4.27
CA VAL A 296 8.17 16.93 3.16
C VAL A 296 9.07 15.73 3.46
N ALA A 297 8.51 14.53 3.36
CA ALA A 297 9.28 13.30 3.48
C ALA A 297 10.10 13.04 2.20
N HIS A 298 11.31 12.51 2.34
CA HIS A 298 12.13 12.06 1.20
C HIS A 298 11.65 10.69 0.71
N LEU A 299 10.40 10.62 0.34
CA LEU A 299 9.76 9.44 -0.24
C LEU A 299 8.67 9.86 -1.22
N ILE A 300 8.30 8.95 -2.10
CA ILE A 300 7.13 9.06 -2.96
C ILE A 300 6.23 7.84 -2.77
N ALA A 301 4.93 8.07 -2.76
CA ALA A 301 3.92 7.04 -2.68
C ALA A 301 3.26 6.83 -4.06
N GLY A 302 2.88 5.62 -4.36
CA GLY A 302 2.17 5.26 -5.58
C GLY A 302 1.39 3.97 -5.44
N HIS A 303 0.39 3.81 -6.30
CA HIS A 303 -0.49 2.65 -6.36
C HIS A 303 -0.02 1.71 -7.46
N ASP A 304 -0.13 0.41 -7.22
CA ASP A 304 0.38 -0.63 -8.13
C ASP A 304 -0.62 -1.06 -9.20
N TYR A 305 -1.74 -0.35 -9.31
CA TYR A 305 -2.80 -0.69 -10.27
C TYR A 305 -2.27 -0.81 -11.70
N TRP A 306 -2.77 -1.81 -12.42
CA TRP A 306 -2.45 -2.12 -13.83
C TRP A 306 -0.97 -2.45 -14.11
N THR A 307 -0.15 -2.62 -13.08
CA THR A 307 1.26 -3.01 -13.22
C THR A 307 1.57 -4.35 -12.55
N ASP A 308 0.56 -5.10 -12.16
CA ASP A 308 0.61 -6.38 -11.46
C ASP A 308 0.58 -7.61 -12.38
N THR A 309 0.27 -7.40 -13.68
CA THR A 309 0.23 -8.47 -14.68
C THR A 309 0.58 -7.96 -16.08
N PRO A 310 1.23 -8.74 -16.96
CA PRO A 310 1.84 -10.05 -16.71
C PRO A 310 3.10 -9.96 -15.82
N VAL A 311 3.55 -11.09 -15.29
CA VAL A 311 4.67 -11.15 -14.32
C VAL A 311 5.94 -10.44 -14.79
N GLN A 312 6.36 -10.61 -16.04
CA GLN A 312 7.53 -9.92 -16.57
C GLN A 312 7.35 -8.40 -16.55
N TYR A 313 6.16 -7.93 -16.87
CA TYR A 313 5.86 -6.50 -16.84
C TYR A 313 5.84 -5.95 -15.40
N MET A 314 5.31 -6.74 -14.46
CA MET A 314 5.38 -6.42 -13.03
C MET A 314 6.83 -6.25 -12.59
N HIS A 315 7.72 -7.20 -12.94
CA HIS A 315 9.15 -7.12 -12.66
C HIS A 315 9.78 -5.85 -13.22
N ASP A 316 9.67 -5.64 -14.54
CA ASP A 316 10.37 -4.57 -15.25
C ASP A 316 9.91 -3.18 -14.78
N SER A 317 8.63 -3.03 -14.48
CA SER A 317 8.09 -1.78 -13.95
C SER A 317 8.65 -1.43 -12.57
N ARG A 318 8.85 -2.43 -11.67
CA ARG A 318 9.43 -2.23 -10.34
C ARG A 318 10.91 -1.90 -10.42
N VAL A 319 11.65 -2.59 -11.28
CA VAL A 319 13.08 -2.30 -11.52
C VAL A 319 13.24 -0.87 -12.07
N ALA A 320 12.45 -0.49 -13.07
CA ALA A 320 12.50 0.87 -13.64
C ALA A 320 12.15 1.94 -12.60
N LEU A 321 11.17 1.67 -11.74
CA LEU A 321 10.78 2.58 -10.65
C LEU A 321 11.92 2.73 -9.64
N ARG A 322 12.48 1.64 -9.14
CA ARG A 322 13.64 1.64 -8.23
C ARG A 322 14.80 2.47 -8.79
N ASP A 323 15.16 2.26 -10.07
CA ASP A 323 16.27 2.94 -10.72
C ASP A 323 15.97 4.44 -10.92
N SER A 324 14.71 4.80 -11.12
CA SER A 324 14.27 6.20 -11.17
C SER A 324 14.36 6.89 -9.82
N LEU A 325 13.95 6.22 -8.75
CA LEU A 325 13.98 6.74 -7.37
C LEU A 325 15.42 6.92 -6.87
N HIS A 326 16.30 5.97 -7.19
CA HIS A 326 17.70 6.01 -6.79
C HIS A 326 18.41 7.30 -7.26
N LYS A 327 18.05 7.84 -8.43
CA LYS A 327 18.60 9.10 -8.97
C LYS A 327 18.32 10.32 -8.07
N TYR A 328 17.28 10.25 -7.25
CA TYR A 328 16.84 11.35 -6.38
C TYR A 328 16.95 11.00 -4.88
N ASN A 329 17.54 9.84 -4.56
CA ASN A 329 17.65 9.31 -3.18
C ASN A 329 16.29 9.27 -2.48
N LEU A 330 15.27 8.78 -3.17
CA LEU A 330 13.91 8.67 -2.65
C LEU A 330 13.59 7.24 -2.22
N LYS A 331 12.87 7.11 -1.11
CA LYS A 331 12.17 5.89 -0.73
C LYS A 331 10.88 5.74 -1.57
N PHE A 332 10.39 4.52 -1.66
CA PHE A 332 9.10 4.20 -2.27
C PHE A 332 8.15 3.56 -1.25
N TRP A 333 6.88 4.00 -1.27
CA TRP A 333 5.78 3.32 -0.62
C TRP A 333 4.78 2.84 -1.68
N ALA A 334 4.59 1.52 -1.77
CA ALA A 334 3.46 0.90 -2.45
C ALA A 334 2.24 1.11 -1.53
N SER A 335 1.60 2.27 -1.67
CA SER A 335 0.67 2.80 -0.68
C SER A 335 -0.76 2.32 -0.86
N GLU A 336 -1.06 1.71 -2.01
CA GLU A 336 -2.40 1.18 -2.29
C GLU A 336 -2.39 0.19 -3.45
N ILE A 337 -3.08 -0.93 -3.27
CA ILE A 337 -3.51 -1.85 -4.32
C ILE A 337 -4.72 -2.66 -3.85
N CYS A 338 -5.59 -3.02 -4.79
CA CYS A 338 -6.53 -4.13 -4.72
C CYS A 338 -6.65 -4.76 -6.11
N ILE A 339 -7.40 -5.85 -6.24
CA ILE A 339 -7.60 -6.51 -7.52
C ILE A 339 -8.65 -5.77 -8.32
N MET A 340 -8.27 -5.31 -9.52
CA MET A 340 -9.16 -4.59 -10.43
C MET A 340 -9.96 -5.54 -11.34
N ASP A 341 -11.01 -5.03 -11.97
CA ASP A 341 -11.93 -5.80 -12.82
C ASP A 341 -11.26 -6.47 -14.02
N ASN A 342 -10.15 -5.93 -14.48
CA ASN A 342 -9.45 -6.36 -15.69
C ASN A 342 -8.36 -7.40 -15.45
N ASP A 343 -8.16 -7.87 -14.24
CA ASP A 343 -7.18 -8.92 -13.96
C ASP A 343 -7.64 -10.27 -14.54
N LYS A 344 -6.85 -10.79 -15.50
CA LYS A 344 -7.20 -12.02 -16.23
C LYS A 344 -6.72 -13.29 -15.51
N GLU A 345 -5.66 -13.19 -14.71
CA GLU A 345 -5.07 -14.37 -14.06
C GLU A 345 -5.98 -14.92 -12.98
N ILE A 346 -6.60 -14.05 -12.20
CA ILE A 346 -7.47 -14.43 -11.07
C ILE A 346 -8.95 -14.14 -11.30
N GLY A 347 -9.34 -13.74 -12.51
CA GLY A 347 -10.73 -13.51 -12.90
C GLY A 347 -11.26 -12.14 -12.49
N GLY A 348 -10.38 -11.15 -12.39
CA GLY A 348 -10.72 -9.77 -12.06
C GLY A 348 -11.13 -9.55 -10.60
N GLY A 349 -11.54 -8.31 -10.30
CA GLY A 349 -11.88 -7.85 -8.95
C GLY A 349 -13.30 -8.17 -8.48
N ASN A 350 -14.19 -8.52 -9.40
CA ASN A 350 -15.60 -8.78 -9.06
C ASN A 350 -15.77 -10.02 -8.17
N GLY A 351 -16.77 -9.96 -7.28
CA GLY A 351 -17.03 -11.02 -6.31
C GLY A 351 -16.00 -11.03 -5.17
N TYR A 352 -16.01 -12.09 -4.38
CA TYR A 352 -15.09 -12.26 -3.26
C TYR A 352 -14.45 -13.65 -3.32
N ASP A 353 -13.13 -13.72 -3.16
CA ASP A 353 -12.38 -14.98 -3.17
C ASP A 353 -11.73 -15.22 -1.79
N PHE A 354 -12.16 -16.28 -1.13
CA PHE A 354 -11.62 -16.70 0.17
C PHE A 354 -10.44 -17.66 0.04
N SER A 355 -10.10 -18.10 -1.18
CA SER A 355 -9.12 -19.15 -1.45
C SER A 355 -7.68 -18.65 -1.49
N MET A 356 -6.74 -19.59 -1.61
CA MET A 356 -5.33 -19.31 -1.82
C MET A 356 -5.04 -18.67 -3.19
N LYS A 357 -5.96 -18.70 -4.16
CA LYS A 357 -5.72 -18.18 -5.50
C LYS A 357 -5.38 -16.67 -5.46
N THR A 358 -6.29 -15.86 -4.92
CA THR A 358 -6.04 -14.41 -4.74
C THR A 358 -4.93 -14.15 -3.72
N ALA A 359 -4.85 -14.95 -2.65
CA ALA A 359 -3.83 -14.80 -1.62
C ALA A 359 -2.40 -14.95 -2.15
N LEU A 360 -2.16 -15.95 -3.00
CA LEU A 360 -0.86 -16.17 -3.65
C LEU A 360 -0.53 -15.09 -4.67
N TYR A 361 -1.52 -14.68 -5.46
CA TYR A 361 -1.35 -13.60 -6.42
C TYR A 361 -0.88 -12.31 -5.72
N VAL A 362 -1.54 -11.93 -4.63
CA VAL A 362 -1.16 -10.74 -3.85
C VAL A 362 0.18 -10.93 -3.14
N ALA A 363 0.47 -12.13 -2.60
CA ALA A 363 1.78 -12.41 -2.01
C ALA A 363 2.93 -12.25 -3.02
N ARG A 364 2.70 -12.61 -4.30
CA ARG A 364 3.64 -12.35 -5.39
C ARG A 364 3.82 -10.85 -5.63
N ILE A 365 2.74 -10.06 -5.66
CA ILE A 365 2.83 -8.59 -5.78
C ILE A 365 3.66 -8.02 -4.63
N ILE A 366 3.36 -8.38 -3.37
CA ILE A 366 4.16 -7.95 -2.21
C ILE A 366 5.65 -8.29 -2.39
N HIS A 367 5.94 -9.50 -2.85
CA HIS A 367 7.31 -9.93 -3.09
C HIS A 367 8.00 -9.03 -4.13
N TYR A 368 7.34 -8.74 -5.26
CA TYR A 368 7.92 -7.92 -6.32
C TYR A 368 8.12 -6.47 -5.88
N ASP A 369 7.18 -5.89 -5.17
CA ASP A 369 7.29 -4.53 -4.66
C ASP A 369 8.45 -4.39 -3.67
N LEU A 370 8.58 -5.33 -2.73
CA LEU A 370 9.64 -5.30 -1.73
C LEU A 370 11.02 -5.64 -2.31
N VAL A 371 11.09 -6.60 -3.23
CA VAL A 371 12.39 -7.13 -3.71
C VAL A 371 12.91 -6.36 -4.91
N PHE A 372 12.09 -6.10 -5.90
CA PHE A 372 12.49 -5.42 -7.14
C PHE A 372 12.21 -3.93 -7.11
N GLY A 373 11.09 -3.51 -6.52
CA GLY A 373 10.74 -2.10 -6.33
C GLY A 373 11.45 -1.42 -5.16
N ASN A 374 12.09 -2.17 -4.26
CA ASN A 374 12.65 -1.67 -3.01
C ASN A 374 11.62 -0.88 -2.18
N ALA A 375 10.34 -1.26 -2.24
CA ALA A 375 9.31 -0.63 -1.43
C ALA A 375 9.66 -0.71 0.05
N CYS A 376 9.57 0.43 0.74
CA CYS A 376 9.80 0.53 2.18
C CYS A 376 8.51 0.34 2.98
N SER A 377 7.36 0.54 2.36
CA SER A 377 6.04 0.26 2.94
C SER A 377 5.15 -0.36 1.89
N TRP A 378 4.21 -1.20 2.34
CA TRP A 378 3.21 -1.80 1.49
C TRP A 378 1.83 -1.76 2.15
N SER A 379 0.80 -1.32 1.42
CA SER A 379 -0.56 -1.17 1.96
C SER A 379 -1.61 -1.68 0.99
N TRP A 380 -2.56 -2.44 1.53
CA TRP A 380 -3.75 -2.87 0.84
C TRP A 380 -4.81 -1.76 0.81
N TRP A 381 -5.64 -1.69 -0.27
CA TRP A 381 -6.64 -0.63 -0.40
C TRP A 381 -7.61 -0.62 0.76
N ARG A 382 -8.46 -1.64 0.93
CA ARG A 382 -9.43 -1.64 2.03
C ARG A 382 -9.22 -2.77 3.01
N ALA A 383 -9.18 -2.43 4.29
CA ALA A 383 -9.10 -3.43 5.33
C ALA A 383 -10.36 -4.30 5.38
N VAL A 384 -11.53 -3.69 5.25
CA VAL A 384 -12.83 -4.38 5.26
C VAL A 384 -13.62 -4.01 4.01
N GLY A 385 -14.00 -4.99 3.22
CA GLY A 385 -14.74 -4.83 1.97
C GLY A 385 -16.13 -5.49 1.97
N GLY A 386 -16.83 -5.31 0.86
CA GLY A 386 -18.12 -5.93 0.56
C GLY A 386 -18.01 -7.03 -0.51
N ASP A 387 -18.62 -6.81 -1.68
CA ASP A 387 -18.73 -7.81 -2.76
C ASP A 387 -17.60 -7.76 -3.80
N TYR A 388 -16.54 -7.01 -3.53
CA TYR A 388 -15.40 -6.80 -4.40
C TYR A 388 -14.12 -7.34 -3.73
N LYS A 389 -13.16 -7.88 -4.51
CA LYS A 389 -11.89 -8.41 -3.99
C LYS A 389 -10.95 -7.30 -3.49
N ASP A 390 -11.49 -6.28 -2.85
CA ASP A 390 -10.76 -5.17 -2.28
C ASP A 390 -10.67 -5.18 -0.75
N GLY A 391 -11.37 -6.11 -0.07
CA GLY A 391 -11.33 -6.25 1.38
C GLY A 391 -10.44 -7.41 1.84
N LEU A 392 -9.58 -7.19 2.84
CA LEU A 392 -8.88 -8.28 3.55
C LEU A 392 -9.89 -9.11 4.34
N ILE A 393 -10.88 -8.45 4.90
CA ILE A 393 -11.99 -9.01 5.67
C ILE A 393 -13.28 -8.67 4.94
N ARG A 394 -14.17 -9.67 4.80
CA ARG A 394 -15.51 -9.44 4.29
C ARG A 394 -16.50 -9.24 5.43
N ALA A 395 -17.26 -8.15 5.36
CA ALA A 395 -18.30 -7.82 6.34
C ALA A 395 -19.70 -7.89 5.70
N TYR A 396 -20.62 -8.53 6.42
CA TYR A 396 -22.03 -8.64 6.06
C TYR A 396 -22.87 -7.94 7.10
N SER A 397 -23.50 -6.84 6.75
CA SER A 397 -24.40 -6.10 7.63
C SER A 397 -25.83 -6.60 7.53
N THR A 398 -26.56 -6.51 8.63
CA THR A 398 -28.05 -6.56 8.63
C THR A 398 -28.63 -5.43 7.80
N SER A 399 -29.90 -5.51 7.44
CA SER A 399 -30.59 -4.50 6.63
C SER A 399 -30.58 -3.11 7.26
N ASP A 400 -30.68 -3.04 8.59
CA ASP A 400 -30.60 -1.78 9.37
C ASP A 400 -29.16 -1.33 9.68
N LYS A 401 -28.15 -2.12 9.25
CA LYS A 401 -26.71 -1.88 9.44
C LYS A 401 -26.22 -1.81 10.88
N LYS A 402 -27.05 -2.19 11.86
CA LYS A 402 -26.71 -2.12 13.30
C LYS A 402 -26.05 -3.38 13.82
N ASP A 403 -26.02 -4.43 13.03
CA ASP A 403 -25.40 -5.70 13.35
C ASP A 403 -24.84 -6.36 12.08
N GLY A 404 -24.11 -7.43 12.26
CA GLY A 404 -23.54 -8.18 11.14
C GLY A 404 -22.54 -9.23 11.62
N TYR A 405 -21.84 -9.81 10.67
CA TYR A 405 -20.72 -10.70 10.94
C TYR A 405 -19.61 -10.47 9.91
N ALA A 406 -18.39 -10.76 10.31
CA ALA A 406 -17.21 -10.67 9.45
C ALA A 406 -16.62 -12.06 9.20
N ILE A 407 -16.02 -12.24 8.03
CA ILE A 407 -15.31 -13.46 7.63
C ILE A 407 -13.91 -13.07 7.22
N ASP A 408 -12.91 -13.79 7.73
CA ASP A 408 -11.54 -13.71 7.31
C ASP A 408 -11.32 -14.35 5.92
N SER A 409 -10.19 -14.11 5.32
CA SER A 409 -9.82 -14.69 4.02
C SER A 409 -8.38 -15.19 4.02
N LYS A 410 -8.04 -16.07 3.08
CA LYS A 410 -6.64 -16.45 2.86
C LYS A 410 -5.77 -15.24 2.50
N LEU A 411 -6.34 -14.24 1.85
CA LEU A 411 -5.66 -12.97 1.55
C LEU A 411 -5.24 -12.22 2.83
N LEU A 412 -6.13 -12.11 3.83
CA LEU A 412 -5.77 -11.52 5.13
C LEU A 412 -4.53 -12.20 5.72
N TRP A 413 -4.55 -13.53 5.78
CA TRP A 413 -3.47 -14.30 6.37
C TRP A 413 -2.19 -14.31 5.54
N ALA A 414 -2.30 -14.22 4.21
CA ALA A 414 -1.15 -14.04 3.30
C ALA A 414 -0.43 -12.72 3.55
N VAL A 415 -1.17 -11.62 3.71
CA VAL A 415 -0.58 -10.33 4.14
C VAL A 415 0.06 -10.49 5.52
N GLY A 416 -0.56 -11.24 6.42
CA GLY A 416 -0.02 -11.57 7.75
C GLY A 416 1.32 -12.31 7.74
N ASN A 417 1.60 -13.10 6.70
CA ASN A 417 2.91 -13.74 6.52
C ASN A 417 4.05 -12.72 6.40
N TYR A 418 3.76 -11.50 5.97
CA TYR A 418 4.69 -10.38 5.92
C TYR A 418 4.51 -9.47 7.14
N SER A 419 3.35 -8.85 7.29
CA SER A 419 3.12 -7.73 8.21
C SER A 419 3.38 -8.05 9.68
N ARG A 420 3.07 -9.29 10.10
CA ARG A 420 3.24 -9.71 11.48
C ARG A 420 4.70 -9.91 11.88
N PHE A 421 5.52 -10.39 10.95
CA PHE A 421 6.89 -10.83 11.24
C PHE A 421 7.95 -9.85 10.77
N ILE A 422 7.61 -8.92 9.88
CA ILE A 422 8.49 -7.86 9.37
C ILE A 422 7.98 -6.55 9.96
N ARG A 423 8.70 -6.06 10.96
CA ARG A 423 8.25 -4.90 11.73
C ARG A 423 8.91 -3.61 11.25
N PRO A 424 8.35 -2.41 11.55
CA PRO A 424 8.99 -1.14 11.27
C PRO A 424 10.44 -1.11 11.75
N GLY A 425 11.34 -0.66 10.88
CA GLY A 425 12.79 -0.69 11.13
C GLY A 425 13.49 -1.99 10.71
N ALA A 426 12.75 -3.03 10.29
CA ALA A 426 13.36 -4.23 9.72
C ALA A 426 14.13 -3.88 8.44
N VAL A 427 15.27 -4.53 8.24
CA VAL A 427 16.09 -4.39 7.03
C VAL A 427 15.94 -5.63 6.17
N ARG A 428 15.63 -5.45 4.87
CA ARG A 428 15.70 -6.55 3.91
C ARG A 428 17.16 -6.87 3.58
N TYR A 429 17.43 -8.14 3.36
CA TYR A 429 18.75 -8.62 2.95
C TYR A 429 18.67 -9.33 1.60
N ASP A 430 19.77 -9.25 0.85
CA ASP A 430 19.91 -9.93 -0.43
C ASP A 430 19.91 -11.45 -0.25
N ILE A 431 19.39 -12.17 -1.26
CA ILE A 431 19.38 -13.63 -1.32
C ILE A 431 20.07 -14.08 -2.62
N GLN A 432 20.94 -15.06 -2.51
CA GLN A 432 21.54 -15.77 -3.64
C GLN A 432 21.00 -17.20 -3.67
N ALA A 433 20.36 -17.58 -4.76
CA ALA A 433 20.04 -18.96 -5.04
C ALA A 433 21.29 -19.64 -5.63
N LYS A 434 21.62 -20.83 -5.16
CA LYS A 434 22.80 -21.56 -5.56
C LYS A 434 22.47 -22.95 -6.04
N ASP A 435 23.23 -23.43 -7.04
CA ASP A 435 23.19 -24.82 -7.49
C ASP A 435 24.05 -25.76 -6.61
N SER A 436 24.09 -27.03 -6.93
CA SER A 436 24.89 -28.05 -6.21
C SER A 436 26.41 -27.84 -6.30
N GLN A 437 26.87 -26.96 -7.20
CA GLN A 437 28.27 -26.61 -7.42
C GLN A 437 28.60 -25.23 -6.84
N GLU A 438 27.73 -24.66 -5.99
CA GLU A 438 27.86 -23.35 -5.35
C GLU A 438 27.80 -22.15 -6.33
N ASN A 439 27.44 -22.36 -7.61
CA ASN A 439 27.26 -21.26 -8.54
C ASN A 439 25.98 -20.48 -8.22
N VAL A 440 26.04 -19.15 -8.32
CA VAL A 440 24.87 -18.28 -8.15
C VAL A 440 24.00 -18.35 -9.40
N ILE A 441 22.74 -18.71 -9.20
CA ILE A 441 21.71 -18.67 -10.23
C ILE A 441 21.10 -17.27 -10.23
N PRO A 442 21.27 -16.47 -11.31
CA PRO A 442 20.69 -15.12 -11.38
C PRO A 442 19.18 -15.16 -11.13
N GLU A 443 18.73 -14.35 -10.16
CA GLU A 443 17.33 -14.29 -9.71
C GLU A 443 16.67 -15.64 -9.38
N GLY A 444 17.45 -16.69 -9.14
CA GLY A 444 16.96 -18.02 -8.84
C GLY A 444 16.12 -18.10 -7.54
N PHE A 445 16.10 -17.04 -6.74
CA PHE A 445 15.20 -16.86 -5.59
C PHE A 445 13.80 -16.39 -5.98
N ASN A 446 13.52 -16.15 -7.25
CA ASN A 446 12.28 -15.60 -7.79
C ASN A 446 11.77 -16.41 -8.98
N ASP A 447 11.31 -17.63 -8.74
CA ASP A 447 10.53 -18.38 -9.73
C ASP A 447 9.03 -18.09 -9.53
N PRO A 448 8.37 -17.29 -10.41
CA PRO A 448 6.97 -16.89 -10.26
C PRO A 448 5.98 -18.06 -10.33
N ASN A 449 6.40 -19.22 -10.83
CA ASN A 449 5.62 -20.44 -10.90
C ASN A 449 6.10 -21.52 -9.90
N GLY A 450 7.12 -21.22 -9.13
CA GLY A 450 7.76 -22.09 -8.16
C GLY A 450 7.99 -21.42 -6.83
N ILE A 451 9.27 -21.25 -6.45
CA ILE A 451 9.66 -20.64 -5.18
C ILE A 451 10.05 -19.18 -5.39
N MET A 452 9.41 -18.30 -4.62
CA MET A 452 9.86 -16.94 -4.41
C MET A 452 10.19 -16.73 -2.93
N CYS A 453 11.33 -16.14 -2.59
CA CYS A 453 11.69 -15.92 -1.20
C CYS A 453 12.39 -14.58 -0.95
N SER A 454 12.20 -14.04 0.26
CA SER A 454 12.78 -12.79 0.73
C SER A 454 13.14 -12.88 2.21
N ALA A 455 14.15 -12.13 2.65
CA ALA A 455 14.70 -12.21 4.01
C ALA A 455 14.81 -10.84 4.66
N TYR A 456 14.42 -10.77 5.94
CA TYR A 456 14.38 -9.54 6.73
C TYR A 456 14.94 -9.78 8.12
N LYS A 457 15.62 -8.76 8.66
CA LYS A 457 16.09 -8.76 10.05
C LYS A 457 15.47 -7.59 10.78
N ASN A 458 14.71 -7.88 11.82
CA ASN A 458 14.10 -6.88 12.70
C ASN A 458 15.12 -6.21 13.61
N THR A 459 14.77 -5.07 14.15
CA THR A 459 15.63 -4.30 15.08
C THR A 459 15.95 -5.04 16.39
N ASP A 460 15.09 -5.99 16.80
CA ASP A 460 15.32 -6.86 17.97
C ASP A 460 16.23 -8.07 17.66
N GLY A 461 16.78 -8.14 16.45
CA GLY A 461 17.62 -9.22 15.96
C GLY A 461 16.87 -10.45 15.42
N THR A 462 15.54 -10.46 15.46
CA THR A 462 14.74 -11.54 14.90
C THR A 462 14.78 -11.52 13.36
N TRP A 463 15.08 -12.66 12.78
CA TRP A 463 14.97 -12.86 11.34
C TRP A 463 13.56 -13.33 10.96
N ALA A 464 13.08 -12.84 9.83
CA ALA A 464 11.88 -13.32 9.15
C ALA A 464 12.22 -13.63 7.70
N ILE A 465 12.01 -14.87 7.27
CA ILE A 465 12.19 -15.30 5.88
C ILE A 465 10.84 -15.72 5.36
N VAL A 466 10.38 -15.10 4.30
CA VAL A 466 9.11 -15.43 3.65
C VAL A 466 9.40 -16.22 2.40
N ALA A 467 8.82 -17.42 2.29
CA ALA A 467 8.88 -18.27 1.12
C ALA A 467 7.48 -18.57 0.60
N ILE A 468 7.26 -18.35 -0.68
CA ILE A 468 6.03 -18.63 -1.41
C ILE A 468 6.31 -19.85 -2.29
N ASN A 469 5.52 -20.90 -2.16
CA ASN A 469 5.46 -21.95 -3.17
C ASN A 469 4.21 -21.72 -4.03
N TYR A 470 4.40 -21.16 -5.21
CA TYR A 470 3.33 -20.87 -6.17
C TYR A 470 2.94 -22.10 -7.00
N SER A 471 3.74 -23.18 -6.94
CA SER A 471 3.51 -24.39 -7.73
C SER A 471 2.45 -25.30 -7.11
N LYS A 472 1.91 -26.19 -7.95
CA LYS A 472 0.92 -27.22 -7.55
C LYS A 472 1.57 -28.47 -6.96
N SER A 473 2.88 -28.49 -6.74
CA SER A 473 3.63 -29.59 -6.15
C SER A 473 4.43 -29.15 -4.93
N PRO A 474 4.70 -30.06 -3.97
CA PRO A 474 5.65 -29.76 -2.91
C PRO A 474 7.02 -29.42 -3.50
N LYS A 475 7.72 -28.47 -2.88
CA LYS A 475 9.06 -28.07 -3.29
C LYS A 475 10.04 -28.15 -2.12
N PRO A 476 11.21 -28.76 -2.29
CA PRO A 476 12.27 -28.67 -1.30
C PRO A 476 12.69 -27.20 -1.15
N PHE A 477 12.93 -26.79 0.09
CA PHE A 477 13.38 -25.44 0.42
C PHE A 477 14.44 -25.53 1.51
N ARG A 478 15.65 -25.18 1.15
CA ARG A 478 16.79 -25.13 2.04
C ARG A 478 17.40 -23.73 2.02
N PHE A 479 17.66 -23.16 3.18
CA PHE A 479 18.30 -21.87 3.25
C PHE A 479 19.35 -21.78 4.37
N THR A 480 20.29 -20.86 4.19
CA THR A 480 21.34 -20.55 5.17
C THR A 480 21.49 -19.04 5.28
N ILE A 481 22.06 -18.57 6.37
CA ILE A 481 22.51 -17.19 6.53
C ILE A 481 24.02 -17.19 6.50
N SER A 482 24.64 -16.37 5.65
CA SER A 482 26.10 -16.29 5.56
C SER A 482 26.69 -15.86 6.91
N ASN A 483 27.80 -16.49 7.30
CA ASN A 483 28.53 -16.22 8.54
C ASN A 483 27.68 -16.43 9.81
N ASN A 484 26.72 -17.34 9.78
CA ASN A 484 25.81 -17.55 10.88
C ASN A 484 25.78 -19.02 11.36
N SER A 485 25.62 -19.21 12.66
CA SER A 485 25.43 -20.54 13.26
C SER A 485 24.04 -21.07 12.93
N ALA A 486 23.90 -22.38 12.88
CA ALA A 486 22.61 -23.04 12.76
C ALA A 486 21.67 -22.58 13.88
N CYS A 487 20.43 -22.27 13.52
CA CYS A 487 19.37 -21.95 14.47
C CYS A 487 18.09 -22.71 14.14
N THR A 488 17.24 -22.88 15.14
CA THR A 488 15.93 -23.51 14.95
C THR A 488 14.90 -22.45 14.58
N TRP A 489 14.21 -22.66 13.47
CA TRP A 489 13.21 -21.76 12.92
C TRP A 489 11.80 -22.23 13.28
N GLN A 490 10.99 -21.34 13.85
CA GLN A 490 9.55 -21.55 13.93
C GLN A 490 8.92 -21.16 12.60
N MET A 491 8.14 -22.05 12.02
CA MET A 491 7.41 -21.77 10.79
C MET A 491 5.96 -21.37 11.08
N TYR A 492 5.45 -20.41 10.29
CA TYR A 492 4.05 -19.99 10.25
C TYR A 492 3.56 -20.10 8.82
N ARG A 493 2.44 -20.80 8.61
CA ARG A 493 1.97 -21.15 7.28
C ARG A 493 0.55 -20.68 7.01
N THR A 494 0.34 -20.21 5.77
CA THR A 494 -0.96 -20.03 5.14
C THR A 494 -1.02 -20.92 3.91
N SER A 495 -2.03 -21.80 3.81
CA SER A 495 -2.23 -22.74 2.70
C SER A 495 -3.71 -23.01 2.45
N ASP A 496 -4.04 -23.89 1.52
CA ASP A 496 -5.42 -24.30 1.26
C ASP A 496 -6.10 -25.01 2.45
N LYS A 497 -5.32 -25.55 3.38
CA LYS A 497 -5.90 -26.18 4.58
C LYS A 497 -6.62 -25.13 5.43
N THR A 498 -7.81 -25.45 5.90
CA THR A 498 -8.61 -24.58 6.77
C THR A 498 -7.93 -24.25 8.09
N THR A 499 -7.07 -25.16 8.58
CA THR A 499 -6.30 -25.01 9.81
C THR A 499 -5.02 -24.18 9.65
N GLU A 500 -4.59 -23.94 8.41
CA GLU A 500 -3.35 -23.20 8.12
C GLU A 500 -3.67 -21.76 7.65
N ASN A 501 -4.03 -20.90 8.60
CA ASN A 501 -4.24 -19.47 8.47
C ASN A 501 -3.21 -18.78 9.35
N LEU A 502 -2.01 -18.52 8.82
CA LEU A 502 -0.86 -18.01 9.58
C LEU A 502 -0.56 -18.85 10.83
N SER A 503 -0.81 -20.15 10.73
CA SER A 503 -0.74 -21.06 11.86
C SER A 503 0.70 -21.51 12.12
N PRO A 504 1.10 -21.68 13.39
CA PRO A 504 2.38 -22.30 13.70
C PRO A 504 2.34 -23.75 13.23
N VAL A 505 3.41 -24.18 12.58
CA VAL A 505 3.63 -25.55 12.15
C VAL A 505 4.94 -26.06 12.75
N GLU A 506 5.46 -27.19 12.29
CA GLU A 506 6.71 -27.76 12.79
C GLU A 506 7.88 -26.77 12.74
N LYS A 507 8.89 -27.00 13.55
CA LYS A 507 10.17 -26.27 13.50
C LYS A 507 11.11 -26.93 12.50
N THR A 508 12.08 -26.17 11.99
CA THR A 508 13.11 -26.63 11.06
C THR A 508 14.48 -26.02 11.40
N ASP A 509 15.53 -26.65 10.93
CA ASP A 509 16.89 -26.11 10.90
C ASP A 509 17.19 -25.24 9.68
N GLY A 510 16.20 -25.02 8.82
CA GLY A 510 16.34 -24.33 7.54
C GLY A 510 16.23 -25.26 6.33
N ASN A 511 15.90 -26.54 6.56
CA ASN A 511 15.65 -27.52 5.53
C ASN A 511 14.25 -28.11 5.70
N THR A 512 13.40 -27.98 4.68
CA THR A 512 12.00 -28.42 4.71
C THR A 512 11.43 -28.60 3.31
N ASN A 513 10.23 -29.17 3.23
CA ASN A 513 9.41 -29.15 2.02
C ASN A 513 8.27 -28.16 2.18
N LEU A 514 8.17 -27.21 1.27
CA LEU A 514 7.04 -26.28 1.21
C LEU A 514 5.86 -26.97 0.52
N PRO A 515 4.68 -27.04 1.15
CA PRO A 515 3.49 -27.57 0.49
C PRO A 515 3.15 -26.80 -0.78
N PRO A 516 2.41 -27.39 -1.73
CA PRO A 516 1.93 -26.67 -2.90
C PRO A 516 1.04 -25.50 -2.48
N LEU A 517 1.04 -24.44 -3.29
CA LEU A 517 0.15 -23.29 -3.13
C LEU A 517 0.14 -22.73 -1.69
N SER A 518 1.32 -22.44 -1.14
CA SER A 518 1.47 -22.03 0.26
C SER A 518 2.42 -20.86 0.44
N ILE A 519 2.24 -20.14 1.55
CA ILE A 519 3.16 -19.11 2.03
C ILE A 519 3.64 -19.54 3.41
N THR A 520 4.95 -19.60 3.60
CA THR A 520 5.56 -19.99 4.87
C THR A 520 6.54 -18.89 5.32
N THR A 521 6.36 -18.40 6.54
CA THR A 521 7.30 -17.48 7.18
C THR A 521 8.10 -18.20 8.25
N PHE A 522 9.41 -18.15 8.12
CA PHE A 522 10.37 -18.73 9.07
C PHE A 522 10.84 -17.62 10.00
N VAL A 523 10.76 -17.85 11.29
CA VAL A 523 11.10 -16.85 12.32
C VAL A 523 12.08 -17.46 13.31
N ALA A 524 13.21 -16.79 13.51
CA ALA A 524 14.16 -17.16 14.55
C ALA A 524 14.84 -15.92 15.13
N LYS A 525 15.07 -15.95 16.43
CA LYS A 525 15.94 -14.98 17.09
C LYS A 525 17.36 -15.56 17.13
N GLN A 526 18.29 -14.83 16.56
CA GLN A 526 19.70 -15.23 16.62
C GLN A 526 20.18 -15.14 18.08
N SER A 527 20.66 -16.24 18.63
CA SER A 527 21.41 -16.17 19.87
C SER A 527 22.69 -15.38 19.61
N SER A 528 22.87 -14.27 20.31
CA SER A 528 24.19 -13.62 20.35
C SER A 528 25.21 -14.64 20.79
N LEU A 529 26.18 -14.97 19.95
CA LEU A 529 27.40 -15.61 20.42
C LEU A 529 27.98 -14.70 21.51
N ARG A 530 27.98 -15.19 22.75
CA ARG A 530 28.67 -14.57 23.86
C ARG A 530 30.16 -14.74 23.67
#